data_805a3d7e495adc630c4a5bf390d8943b
#
_entry.id   805a3d7e495adc630c4a5bf390d8943b
#
_cell.length_a   1.000
_cell.length_b   1.000
_cell.length_c   1.000
_cell.angle_alpha   90.00
_cell.angle_beta   90.00
_cell.angle_gamma   90.00
#
_symmetry.space_group_name_H-M   'P 1'
#
loop_
_entity.id
_entity.type
_entity.pdbx_description
1 polymer ?
#
loop_
_entity_poly.entity_id
_entity_poly.type
_entity_poly.pdbx_seq_one_letter_code
_entity_poly.pdbx_strand_id
1 'polypeptide(L)'
;MTAIIKHRVNTVTELESTPKDCGIEIDIRPYSNSLILHHDPFCAGVELNSFLDHYNHGLIMANIKAEGIEESVIKEFEKRNIENYFLFDISFGLAIKLSKQGFKKFALRFSEYESLANVKLFPGYCEWVFVDSFTHIPAEKCAFRKIRETGAKIALVSPELHNRTTDLNIAKDLLLKNQIQAILTDDITLW
;
A
#
# COMPACT_ATOMS: atom_id res chain seq x y z
N MET A 1 7.89 -11.66 10.20
CA MET A 1 6.91 -12.38 9.35
C MET A 1 6.42 -11.38 8.31
N THR A 2 6.25 -11.77 7.04
CA THR A 2 5.71 -10.92 5.97
C THR A 2 4.19 -10.85 6.11
N ALA A 3 3.60 -9.67 6.11
CA ALA A 3 2.16 -9.50 6.11
C ALA A 3 1.60 -9.80 4.71
N ILE A 4 0.58 -10.64 4.63
CA ILE A 4 -0.17 -10.87 3.38
C ILE A 4 -1.30 -9.86 3.33
N ILE A 5 -1.37 -9.09 2.24
CA ILE A 5 -2.34 -8.00 2.06
C ILE A 5 -3.31 -8.39 0.96
N LYS A 6 -4.59 -8.52 1.30
CA LYS A 6 -5.64 -8.75 0.30
C LYS A 6 -5.91 -7.47 -0.48
N HIS A 7 -5.81 -7.56 -1.81
CA HIS A 7 -6.02 -6.45 -2.74
C HIS A 7 -7.50 -6.11 -2.90
N ARG A 8 -7.84 -4.82 -2.99
CA ARG A 8 -9.17 -4.25 -3.27
C ARG A 8 -10.29 -4.74 -2.35
N VAL A 9 -10.08 -4.64 -1.04
CA VAL A 9 -11.12 -4.90 -0.04
C VAL A 9 -11.94 -3.63 0.16
N ASN A 10 -12.89 -3.35 -0.72
CA ASN A 10 -13.62 -2.09 -0.78
C ASN A 10 -15.06 -2.18 -0.25
N THR A 11 -15.50 -3.35 0.20
CA THR A 11 -16.82 -3.57 0.79
C THR A 11 -16.72 -4.27 2.15
N VAL A 12 -17.74 -4.10 2.99
CA VAL A 12 -17.80 -4.79 4.30
C VAL A 12 -17.84 -6.31 4.11
N THR A 13 -18.52 -6.81 3.08
CA THR A 13 -18.57 -8.25 2.77
C THR A 13 -17.19 -8.81 2.43
N GLU A 14 -16.40 -8.11 1.61
CA GLU A 14 -15.02 -8.50 1.32
C GLU A 14 -14.16 -8.46 2.57
N LEU A 15 -14.31 -7.43 3.40
CA LEU A 15 -13.61 -7.31 4.67
C LEU A 15 -13.92 -8.49 5.60
N GLU A 16 -15.18 -8.83 5.77
CA GLU A 16 -15.62 -9.93 6.64
C GLU A 16 -15.15 -11.31 6.14
N SER A 17 -15.01 -11.47 4.81
CA SER A 17 -14.49 -12.71 4.20
C SER A 17 -12.95 -12.81 4.23
N THR A 18 -12.24 -11.71 4.49
CA THR A 18 -10.78 -11.71 4.59
C THR A 18 -10.34 -12.21 5.97
N PRO A 19 -9.36 -13.14 6.05
CA PRO A 19 -8.81 -13.58 7.33
C PRO A 19 -8.26 -12.43 8.17
N LYS A 20 -8.50 -12.46 9.48
CA LYS A 20 -8.16 -11.35 10.40
C LYS A 20 -6.66 -11.12 10.58
N ASP A 21 -5.85 -12.12 10.33
CA ASP A 21 -4.38 -12.05 10.35
C ASP A 21 -3.79 -11.48 9.05
N CYS A 22 -4.60 -11.37 7.99
CA CYS A 22 -4.22 -10.65 6.78
C CYS A 22 -4.38 -9.13 6.96
N GLY A 23 -3.57 -8.37 6.21
CA GLY A 23 -3.83 -6.97 5.96
C GLY A 23 -4.80 -6.80 4.78
N ILE A 24 -5.20 -5.57 4.53
CA ILE A 24 -6.10 -5.21 3.43
C ILE A 24 -5.56 -4.00 2.67
N GLU A 25 -5.82 -3.97 1.38
CA GLU A 25 -5.68 -2.76 0.56
C GLU A 25 -7.07 -2.23 0.24
N ILE A 26 -7.24 -0.92 0.37
CA ILE A 26 -8.50 -0.20 0.15
C ILE A 26 -8.27 1.00 -0.76
N ASP A 27 -9.20 1.24 -1.70
CA ASP A 27 -9.17 2.37 -2.64
C ASP A 27 -10.04 3.52 -2.12
N ILE A 28 -9.45 4.62 -1.69
CA ILE A 28 -10.15 5.73 -1.05
C ILE A 28 -10.35 6.89 -2.03
N ARG A 29 -11.62 7.33 -2.16
CA ARG A 29 -12.03 8.46 -3.02
C ARG A 29 -12.94 9.43 -2.29
N PRO A 30 -12.95 10.70 -2.70
CA PRO A 30 -14.04 11.61 -2.34
C PRO A 30 -15.27 11.31 -3.19
N TYR A 31 -16.44 11.33 -2.60
CA TYR A 31 -17.73 11.28 -3.29
C TYR A 31 -18.74 12.14 -2.54
N SER A 32 -19.29 13.15 -3.22
CA SER A 32 -20.10 14.19 -2.55
C SER A 32 -19.34 14.80 -1.35
N ASN A 33 -19.86 14.66 -0.14
CA ASN A 33 -19.25 15.19 1.09
C ASN A 33 -18.58 14.11 1.96
N SER A 34 -18.43 12.89 1.44
CA SER A 34 -17.89 11.73 2.17
C SER A 34 -16.64 11.17 1.52
N LEU A 35 -15.86 10.43 2.29
CA LEU A 35 -14.84 9.51 1.78
C LEU A 35 -15.51 8.15 1.58
N ILE A 36 -15.31 7.56 0.41
CA ILE A 36 -15.84 6.24 0.04
C ILE A 36 -14.73 5.29 -0.39
N LEU A 37 -15.04 4.01 -0.42
CA LEU A 37 -14.19 2.97 -0.98
C LEU A 37 -14.69 2.55 -2.36
N HIS A 38 -13.92 2.85 -3.40
CA HIS A 38 -14.16 2.38 -4.76
C HIS A 38 -12.93 2.59 -5.63
N HIS A 39 -12.59 1.60 -6.48
CA HIS A 39 -11.45 1.72 -7.37
C HIS A 39 -11.70 2.74 -8.49
N ASP A 40 -12.87 2.73 -9.13
CA ASP A 40 -13.15 3.57 -10.29
C ASP A 40 -13.73 4.95 -9.89
N PRO A 41 -13.42 6.02 -10.65
CA PRO A 41 -13.97 7.33 -10.41
C PRO A 41 -15.47 7.40 -10.73
N PHE A 42 -16.16 8.37 -10.12
CA PHE A 42 -17.59 8.66 -10.34
C PHE A 42 -18.57 7.55 -9.96
N CYS A 43 -18.12 6.53 -9.26
CA CYS A 43 -18.94 5.46 -8.74
C CYS A 43 -19.26 5.70 -7.26
N ALA A 44 -20.46 5.32 -6.83
CA ALA A 44 -20.80 5.25 -5.42
C ALA A 44 -20.08 4.02 -4.78
N GLY A 45 -19.77 4.14 -3.51
CA GLY A 45 -19.10 3.06 -2.76
C GLY A 45 -19.52 3.07 -1.29
N VAL A 46 -18.97 2.16 -0.51
CA VAL A 46 -19.16 2.11 0.94
C VAL A 46 -18.46 3.31 1.57
N GLU A 47 -19.12 4.02 2.49
CA GLU A 47 -18.46 5.09 3.23
C GLU A 47 -17.29 4.55 4.08
N LEU A 48 -16.17 5.24 4.02
CA LEU A 48 -14.97 4.86 4.77
C LEU A 48 -15.26 4.69 6.27
N ASN A 49 -16.06 5.60 6.83
CA ASN A 49 -16.44 5.53 8.25
C ASN A 49 -17.13 4.21 8.59
N SER A 50 -18.18 3.87 7.84
CA SER A 50 -18.95 2.64 8.05
C SER A 50 -18.10 1.40 7.86
N PHE A 51 -17.18 1.40 6.87
CA PHE A 51 -16.26 0.31 6.64
C PHE A 51 -15.31 0.11 7.82
N LEU A 52 -14.72 1.20 8.32
CA LEU A 52 -13.75 1.15 9.41
C LEU A 52 -14.36 0.70 10.75
N ASP A 53 -15.67 0.83 10.93
CA ASP A 53 -16.37 0.34 12.13
C ASP A 53 -16.38 -1.21 12.19
N HIS A 54 -16.17 -1.89 11.06
CA HIS A 54 -16.04 -3.36 10.96
C HIS A 54 -14.58 -3.84 10.94
N TYR A 55 -13.61 -2.91 10.88
CA TYR A 55 -12.21 -3.25 10.70
C TYR A 55 -11.57 -3.79 12.01
N ASN A 56 -10.95 -4.95 11.91
CA ASN A 56 -10.16 -5.57 12.99
C ASN A 56 -9.08 -6.51 12.42
N HIS A 57 -8.48 -6.13 11.31
CA HIS A 57 -7.46 -6.90 10.56
C HIS A 57 -6.04 -6.38 10.84
N GLY A 58 -5.09 -6.85 10.05
CA GLY A 58 -3.68 -6.47 10.13
C GLY A 58 -3.35 -5.07 9.60
N LEU A 59 -2.45 -4.99 8.63
CA LEU A 59 -2.01 -3.72 8.03
C LEU A 59 -3.04 -3.18 7.01
N ILE A 60 -3.34 -1.87 7.03
CA ILE A 60 -4.06 -1.19 5.95
C ILE A 60 -3.06 -0.57 4.97
N MET A 61 -3.16 -0.94 3.69
CA MET A 61 -2.60 -0.20 2.57
C MET A 61 -3.68 0.72 2.01
N ALA A 62 -3.59 2.02 2.31
CA ALA A 62 -4.60 3.00 1.90
C ALA A 62 -4.21 3.65 0.57
N ASN A 63 -4.85 3.20 -0.51
CA ASN A 63 -4.65 3.72 -1.86
C ASN A 63 -5.40 5.04 -2.02
N ILE A 64 -4.68 6.13 -2.18
CA ILE A 64 -5.26 7.47 -2.34
C ILE A 64 -5.56 7.73 -3.81
N LYS A 65 -6.83 7.64 -4.19
CA LYS A 65 -7.27 7.80 -5.59
C LYS A 65 -7.59 9.25 -6.00
N ALA A 66 -7.44 10.20 -5.08
CA ALA A 66 -7.62 11.62 -5.38
C ALA A 66 -6.77 12.47 -4.44
N GLU A 67 -6.01 13.40 -4.98
CA GLU A 67 -5.19 14.34 -4.20
C GLU A 67 -6.08 15.28 -3.37
N GLY A 68 -5.66 15.57 -2.13
CA GLY A 68 -6.33 16.52 -1.23
C GLY A 68 -7.23 15.86 -0.16
N ILE A 69 -7.37 14.53 -0.16
CA ILE A 69 -8.17 13.81 0.85
C ILE A 69 -7.32 13.24 1.99
N GLU A 70 -6.01 13.26 1.89
CA GLU A 70 -5.06 12.52 2.74
C GLU A 70 -5.20 12.90 4.22
N GLU A 71 -5.29 14.20 4.53
CA GLU A 71 -5.48 14.66 5.91
C GLU A 71 -6.82 14.18 6.49
N SER A 72 -7.87 14.08 5.66
CA SER A 72 -9.16 13.56 6.07
C SER A 72 -9.11 12.05 6.33
N VAL A 73 -8.40 11.31 5.50
CA VAL A 73 -8.16 9.87 5.69
C VAL A 73 -7.38 9.61 6.98
N ILE A 74 -6.30 10.35 7.21
CA ILE A 74 -5.49 10.25 8.44
C ILE A 74 -6.37 10.47 9.68
N LYS A 75 -7.20 11.51 9.67
CA LYS A 75 -8.13 11.81 10.78
C LYS A 75 -9.13 10.68 11.04
N GLU A 76 -9.63 10.02 10.00
CA GLU A 76 -10.55 8.89 10.19
C GLU A 76 -9.87 7.67 10.82
N PHE A 77 -8.59 7.40 10.49
CA PHE A 77 -7.80 6.38 11.15
C PHE A 77 -7.47 6.74 12.60
N GLU A 78 -7.07 7.98 12.86
CA GLU A 78 -6.77 8.48 14.21
C GLU A 78 -7.97 8.40 15.15
N LYS A 79 -9.17 8.79 14.70
CA LYS A 79 -10.42 8.69 15.48
C LYS A 79 -10.71 7.28 15.99
N ARG A 80 -10.22 6.25 15.28
CA ARG A 80 -10.43 4.83 15.61
C ARG A 80 -9.20 4.16 16.22
N ASN A 81 -8.15 4.93 16.51
CA ASN A 81 -6.86 4.43 16.98
C ASN A 81 -6.24 3.36 16.04
N ILE A 82 -6.48 3.50 14.74
CA ILE A 82 -5.85 2.64 13.73
C ILE A 82 -4.45 3.17 13.47
N GLU A 83 -3.44 2.47 13.97
CA GLU A 83 -2.04 2.89 13.85
C GLU A 83 -1.28 2.15 12.74
N ASN A 84 -1.71 0.92 12.41
CA ASN A 84 -1.02 0.06 11.46
C ASN A 84 -1.53 0.27 10.04
N TYR A 85 -1.11 1.38 9.42
CA TYR A 85 -1.46 1.72 8.05
C TYR A 85 -0.36 2.53 7.38
N PHE A 86 -0.40 2.59 6.04
CA PHE A 86 0.32 3.59 5.27
C PHE A 86 -0.49 4.03 4.04
N LEU A 87 -0.29 5.29 3.64
CA LEU A 87 -0.85 5.85 2.41
C LEU A 87 0.07 5.52 1.24
N PHE A 88 -0.48 5.20 0.09
CA PHE A 88 0.30 5.08 -1.14
C PHE A 88 -0.45 5.68 -2.33
N ASP A 89 0.22 5.79 -3.49
CA ASP A 89 -0.26 6.52 -4.67
C ASP A 89 -0.53 8.02 -4.42
N ILE A 90 0.13 8.57 -3.42
CA ILE A 90 0.15 10.02 -3.18
C ILE A 90 1.14 10.71 -4.12
N SER A 91 0.88 11.98 -4.47
CA SER A 91 1.81 12.74 -5.30
C SER A 91 3.15 12.97 -4.58
N PHE A 92 4.24 13.03 -5.36
CA PHE A 92 5.58 13.25 -4.79
C PHE A 92 5.68 14.59 -4.05
N GLY A 93 4.99 15.62 -4.55
CA GLY A 93 4.92 16.93 -3.87
C GLY A 93 4.25 16.86 -2.52
N LEU A 94 3.17 16.07 -2.40
CA LEU A 94 2.49 15.83 -1.13
C LEU A 94 3.35 15.00 -0.18
N ALA A 95 4.04 13.97 -0.67
CA ALA A 95 4.97 13.19 0.14
C ALA A 95 6.02 14.09 0.81
N ILE A 96 6.58 15.07 0.08
CA ILE A 96 7.51 16.06 0.63
C ILE A 96 6.83 16.91 1.71
N LYS A 97 5.59 17.39 1.45
CA LYS A 97 4.84 18.19 2.42
C LYS A 97 4.60 17.42 3.71
N LEU A 98 4.07 16.20 3.61
CA LEU A 98 3.79 15.32 4.76
C LEU A 98 5.05 15.01 5.57
N SER A 99 6.14 14.68 4.89
CA SER A 99 7.43 14.40 5.55
C SER A 99 7.96 15.60 6.32
N LYS A 100 7.84 16.82 5.77
CA LYS A 100 8.22 18.07 6.48
C LYS A 100 7.36 18.31 7.72
N GLN A 101 6.13 17.82 7.75
CA GLN A 101 5.23 17.88 8.91
C GLN A 101 5.51 16.74 9.92
N GLY A 102 6.47 15.86 9.64
CA GLY A 102 6.83 14.73 10.51
C GLY A 102 5.98 13.46 10.28
N PHE A 103 5.03 13.49 9.34
CA PHE A 103 4.27 12.30 8.98
C PHE A 103 5.12 11.36 8.12
N LYS A 104 5.14 10.07 8.45
CA LYS A 104 6.02 9.08 7.82
C LYS A 104 5.28 7.86 7.28
N LYS A 105 4.01 7.69 7.66
CA LYS A 105 3.19 6.52 7.29
C LYS A 105 2.70 6.63 5.84
N PHE A 106 3.62 6.73 4.90
CA PHE A 106 3.33 6.67 3.46
C PHE A 106 4.41 5.89 2.74
N ALA A 107 4.10 5.46 1.52
CA ALA A 107 5.02 4.78 0.64
C ALA A 107 5.44 5.66 -0.55
N LEU A 108 6.72 5.58 -0.90
CA LEU A 108 7.19 5.99 -2.23
C LEU A 108 7.18 4.78 -3.15
N ARG A 109 6.83 4.97 -4.43
CA ARG A 109 6.82 3.88 -5.39
C ARG A 109 8.22 3.68 -6.00
N PHE A 110 8.55 2.43 -6.23
CA PHE A 110 9.68 1.97 -7.04
C PHE A 110 9.17 0.90 -8.00
N SER A 111 9.48 1.04 -9.28
CA SER A 111 9.11 0.08 -10.32
C SER A 111 10.16 0.12 -11.43
N GLU A 112 9.98 -0.69 -12.49
CA GLU A 112 10.82 -0.59 -13.69
C GLU A 112 10.68 0.75 -14.43
N TYR A 113 9.61 1.52 -14.14
CA TYR A 113 9.35 2.86 -14.71
C TYR A 113 9.64 4.01 -13.74
N GLU A 114 9.81 3.74 -12.46
CA GLU A 114 10.03 4.73 -11.41
C GLU A 114 11.36 4.46 -10.70
N SER A 115 12.28 5.40 -10.86
CA SER A 115 13.67 5.23 -10.42
C SER A 115 13.81 5.08 -8.90
N LEU A 116 14.66 4.17 -8.47
CA LEU A 116 15.11 4.06 -7.09
C LEU A 116 15.76 5.37 -6.57
N ALA A 117 16.21 6.25 -7.44
CA ALA A 117 16.72 7.57 -7.07
C ALA A 117 15.67 8.40 -6.31
N ASN A 118 14.39 8.28 -6.65
CA ASN A 118 13.29 8.98 -5.96
C ASN A 118 13.20 8.59 -4.49
N VAL A 119 13.49 7.33 -4.17
CA VAL A 119 13.55 6.84 -2.79
C VAL A 119 14.82 7.30 -2.07
N LYS A 120 15.97 7.14 -2.72
CA LYS A 120 17.30 7.45 -2.13
C LYS A 120 17.54 8.93 -1.90
N LEU A 121 17.02 9.78 -2.79
CA LEU A 121 17.20 11.24 -2.74
C LEU A 121 16.00 11.95 -2.11
N PHE A 122 15.04 11.20 -1.58
CA PHE A 122 13.90 11.80 -0.89
C PHE A 122 14.39 12.66 0.27
N PRO A 123 13.98 13.94 0.36
CA PRO A 123 14.52 14.89 1.32
C PRO A 123 14.00 14.71 2.76
N GLY A 124 13.35 13.62 3.03
CA GLY A 124 12.77 13.27 4.33
C GLY A 124 12.85 11.78 4.57
N TYR A 125 11.92 11.26 5.36
CA TYR A 125 11.81 9.85 5.65
C TYR A 125 10.41 9.36 5.28
N CYS A 126 10.32 8.30 4.47
CA CYS A 126 9.10 7.52 4.26
C CYS A 126 9.24 6.17 4.95
N GLU A 127 8.17 5.71 5.57
CA GLU A 127 8.21 4.45 6.30
C GLU A 127 8.19 3.24 5.36
N TRP A 128 7.62 3.38 4.17
CA TRP A 128 7.43 2.29 3.23
C TRP A 128 7.95 2.63 1.83
N VAL A 129 8.38 1.60 1.12
CA VAL A 129 8.57 1.62 -0.33
C VAL A 129 7.65 0.57 -0.93
N PHE A 130 6.76 1.01 -1.80
CA PHE A 130 5.86 0.17 -2.58
C PHE A 130 6.56 -0.24 -3.87
N VAL A 131 6.94 -1.51 -3.94
CA VAL A 131 7.65 -2.07 -5.10
C VAL A 131 6.61 -2.67 -6.04
N ASP A 132 6.33 -1.96 -7.12
CA ASP A 132 5.43 -2.40 -8.19
C ASP A 132 6.21 -3.05 -9.32
N SER A 133 5.52 -3.82 -10.16
CA SER A 133 6.15 -4.59 -11.22
C SER A 133 5.20 -4.81 -12.39
N PHE A 134 5.14 -3.87 -13.32
CA PHE A 134 4.19 -3.92 -14.44
C PHE A 134 4.55 -4.97 -15.48
N THR A 135 5.82 -5.09 -15.84
CA THR A 135 6.31 -6.02 -16.87
C THR A 135 7.30 -7.06 -16.33
N HIS A 136 8.05 -6.72 -15.31
CA HIS A 136 8.98 -7.61 -14.61
C HIS A 136 9.27 -7.06 -13.21
N ILE A 137 9.64 -7.91 -12.29
CA ILE A 137 10.03 -7.44 -10.95
C ILE A 137 11.32 -6.64 -11.09
N PRO A 138 11.39 -5.38 -10.62
CA PRO A 138 12.58 -4.54 -10.75
C PRO A 138 13.69 -5.02 -9.81
N ALA A 139 14.20 -6.22 -10.11
CA ALA A 139 15.25 -6.89 -9.33
C ALA A 139 16.66 -6.44 -9.78
N GLU A 140 16.89 -5.12 -9.92
CA GLU A 140 18.25 -4.61 -10.07
C GLU A 140 19.14 -5.16 -8.93
N LYS A 141 20.34 -5.61 -9.27
CA LYS A 141 21.29 -6.07 -8.25
C LYS A 141 21.40 -5.02 -7.15
N CYS A 142 20.96 -5.36 -5.95
CA CYS A 142 20.98 -4.52 -4.76
C CYS A 142 19.83 -3.51 -4.58
N ALA A 143 18.78 -3.45 -5.42
CA ALA A 143 17.67 -2.49 -5.21
C ALA A 143 17.04 -2.66 -3.82
N PHE A 144 16.63 -3.88 -3.46
CA PHE A 144 16.04 -4.17 -2.15
C PHE A 144 16.98 -3.87 -0.97
N ARG A 145 18.29 -4.12 -1.14
CA ARG A 145 19.29 -3.72 -0.13
C ARG A 145 19.36 -2.22 0.02
N LYS A 146 19.41 -1.47 -1.09
CA LYS A 146 19.47 -0.01 -1.07
C LYS A 146 18.20 0.62 -0.46
N ILE A 147 17.03 0.01 -0.66
CA ILE A 147 15.80 0.44 0.01
C ILE A 147 15.94 0.25 1.53
N ARG A 148 16.38 -0.94 1.98
CA ARG A 148 16.58 -1.19 3.42
C ARG A 148 17.61 -0.26 4.07
N GLU A 149 18.65 0.14 3.33
CA GLU A 149 19.65 1.11 3.79
C GLU A 149 19.04 2.50 4.10
N THR A 150 17.87 2.84 3.54
CA THR A 150 17.11 4.04 3.91
C THR A 150 16.31 3.89 5.22
N GLY A 151 16.18 2.67 5.75
CA GLY A 151 15.35 2.35 6.90
C GLY A 151 13.88 2.05 6.54
N ALA A 152 13.49 2.17 5.27
CA ALA A 152 12.12 1.91 4.84
C ALA A 152 11.79 0.41 4.81
N LYS A 153 10.54 0.10 5.15
CA LYS A 153 9.92 -1.21 4.95
C LYS A 153 9.55 -1.39 3.47
N ILE A 154 9.46 -2.63 3.02
CA ILE A 154 9.14 -2.97 1.63
C ILE A 154 7.77 -3.64 1.57
N ALA A 155 6.88 -3.10 0.75
CA ALA A 155 5.64 -3.75 0.30
C ALA A 155 5.80 -4.11 -1.18
N LEU A 156 5.72 -5.41 -1.51
CA LEU A 156 5.87 -5.91 -2.86
C LEU A 156 4.49 -6.20 -3.47
N VAL A 157 4.30 -5.83 -4.73
CA VAL A 157 3.13 -6.27 -5.51
C VAL A 157 3.39 -7.68 -6.01
N SER A 158 2.44 -8.57 -5.78
CA SER A 158 2.50 -9.92 -6.32
C SER A 158 2.30 -9.91 -7.84
N PRO A 159 3.12 -10.67 -8.58
CA PRO A 159 3.09 -10.62 -10.06
C PRO A 159 1.75 -11.02 -10.69
N GLU A 160 0.92 -11.80 -10.01
CA GLU A 160 -0.39 -12.19 -10.55
C GLU A 160 -1.34 -11.00 -10.73
N LEU A 161 -1.18 -9.90 -9.98
CA LEU A 161 -1.96 -8.68 -10.18
C LEU A 161 -1.76 -8.09 -11.59
N HIS A 162 -0.64 -8.42 -12.21
CA HIS A 162 -0.30 -8.06 -13.59
C HIS A 162 -0.34 -9.26 -14.55
N ASN A 163 -1.11 -10.31 -14.22
CA ASN A 163 -1.27 -11.55 -15.01
C ASN A 163 0.05 -12.30 -15.28
N ARG A 164 1.05 -12.18 -14.39
CA ARG A 164 2.38 -12.81 -14.52
C ARG A 164 2.60 -13.90 -13.48
N THR A 165 1.76 -14.93 -13.51
CA THR A 165 1.85 -16.08 -12.58
C THR A 165 3.16 -16.86 -12.70
N THR A 166 3.84 -16.79 -13.84
CA THR A 166 5.16 -17.41 -14.05
C THR A 166 6.24 -16.82 -13.15
N ASP A 167 6.07 -15.58 -12.69
CA ASP A 167 7.06 -14.87 -11.88
C ASP A 167 6.87 -15.06 -10.36
N LEU A 168 5.84 -15.81 -9.95
CA LEU A 168 5.53 -16.07 -8.53
C LEU A 168 6.72 -16.68 -7.78
N ASN A 169 7.43 -17.62 -8.38
CA ASN A 169 8.61 -18.22 -7.75
C ASN A 169 9.73 -17.21 -7.53
N ILE A 170 9.91 -16.26 -8.46
CA ILE A 170 10.88 -15.17 -8.32
C ILE A 170 10.48 -14.28 -7.13
N ALA A 171 9.20 -13.92 -7.03
CA ALA A 171 8.69 -13.11 -5.93
C ALA A 171 8.84 -13.83 -4.57
N LYS A 172 8.52 -15.12 -4.48
CA LYS A 172 8.74 -15.95 -3.28
C LYS A 172 10.20 -15.99 -2.85
N ASP A 173 11.10 -16.18 -3.80
CA ASP A 173 12.55 -16.13 -3.58
C ASP A 173 13.00 -14.76 -3.02
N LEU A 174 12.44 -13.68 -3.54
CA LEU A 174 12.73 -12.32 -3.07
C LEU A 174 12.23 -12.09 -1.65
N LEU A 175 11.04 -12.58 -1.30
CA LEU A 175 10.52 -12.52 0.08
C LEU A 175 11.50 -13.18 1.06
N LEU A 176 11.96 -14.39 0.74
CA LEU A 176 12.87 -15.13 1.61
C LEU A 176 14.24 -14.44 1.76
N LYS A 177 14.77 -13.87 0.68
CA LYS A 177 16.13 -13.29 0.65
C LYS A 177 16.22 -11.85 1.12
N ASN A 178 15.13 -11.08 1.06
CA ASN A 178 15.19 -9.62 1.17
C ASN A 178 14.43 -9.02 2.35
N GLN A 179 13.88 -9.82 3.26
CA GLN A 179 13.13 -9.31 4.42
C GLN A 179 12.02 -8.31 3.99
N ILE A 180 11.16 -8.73 3.05
CA ILE A 180 10.02 -7.94 2.60
C ILE A 180 8.93 -8.00 3.68
N GLN A 181 8.38 -6.86 4.09
CA GLN A 181 7.45 -6.76 5.21
C GLN A 181 5.99 -6.98 4.81
N ALA A 182 5.64 -6.72 3.55
CA ALA A 182 4.28 -6.94 3.05
C ALA A 182 4.27 -7.42 1.60
N ILE A 183 3.27 -8.24 1.24
CA ILE A 183 2.97 -8.65 -0.13
C ILE A 183 1.51 -8.36 -0.43
N LEU A 184 1.25 -7.61 -1.51
CA LEU A 184 -0.09 -7.30 -2.00
C LEU A 184 -0.50 -8.35 -3.03
N THR A 185 -1.66 -9.00 -2.85
CA THR A 185 -2.09 -10.12 -3.69
C THR A 185 -3.61 -10.19 -3.85
N ASP A 186 -4.08 -10.66 -4.99
CA ASP A 186 -5.49 -11.03 -5.20
C ASP A 186 -5.81 -12.40 -4.58
N ASP A 187 -4.83 -13.29 -4.50
CA ASP A 187 -5.01 -14.64 -3.95
C ASP A 187 -4.07 -14.88 -2.77
N ILE A 188 -4.62 -14.72 -1.56
CA ILE A 188 -3.88 -14.90 -0.30
C ILE A 188 -3.35 -16.33 -0.11
N THR A 189 -3.92 -17.33 -0.83
CA THR A 189 -3.47 -18.73 -0.72
C THR A 189 -2.15 -19.01 -1.43
N LEU A 190 -1.70 -18.07 -2.25
CA LEU A 190 -0.40 -18.18 -2.93
C LEU A 190 0.79 -17.93 -2.02
N TRP A 191 0.56 -17.33 -0.84
CA TRP A 191 1.60 -16.79 0.07
C TRP A 191 1.48 -17.35 1.51
#